data_cd2de9f556510efc912844efe8a7034e
#
_entry.id   cd2de9f556510efc912844efe8a7034e
#
_cell.length_a   1.000
_cell.length_b   1.000
_cell.length_c   1.000
_cell.angle_alpha   90.00
_cell.angle_beta   90.00
_cell.angle_gamma   90.00
#
_symmetry.space_group_name_H-M   'P 1'
#
loop_
_entity.id
_entity.type
_entity.pdbx_description
1 polymer ?
#
loop_
_entity_poly.entity_id
_entity_poly.type
_entity_poly.pdbx_seq_one_letter_code
_entity_poly.pdbx_strand_id
1 'polypeptide(L)'
;MKAVIYHEFGGSISMATVADPTPEPDGAVIQVEATGLCRSDWHGWRGHDPDIKHFPHVPGHEFAGCVVAIGRDVRRAQIGDRVTMPFVAGCGVCPECRSGNHQVCDAQFQPGFTAWGSFAEFVAVRYADTNLISLPHNMTSIAAAALGCRLATAYRAVTAQGRVQKGDWVAVHGCGGLGLSAVMIAAAVGARVIAVDVRPEPLALAKRLGAEFSLNALDTLDTAAAIHELSSRGADVSLDTLGSTTTFANSVLSLRKRGRHVQVGLLSAEASLPTSPLNRLIAWELEIVGSHGLQTHAYPGLFDLIQSGKLDPTQLIDRTMPLGSAPHELASLDNYRGCGVTVFSLVSPT
;
A
#
# COMPACT_ATOMS: atom_id res chain seq x y z
N MET A 1 -15.96 20.12 -10.18
CA MET A 1 -15.76 18.67 -10.28
C MET A 1 -16.70 17.89 -9.38
N LYS A 2 -17.01 16.64 -9.74
CA LYS A 2 -17.68 15.70 -8.83
C LYS A 2 -16.64 15.07 -7.92
N ALA A 3 -16.96 14.96 -6.62
CA ALA A 3 -16.11 14.35 -5.61
C ALA A 3 -16.92 13.62 -4.55
N VAL A 4 -16.34 12.61 -3.94
CA VAL A 4 -16.84 11.94 -2.74
C VAL A 4 -16.37 12.73 -1.53
N ILE A 5 -17.28 13.19 -0.71
CA ILE A 5 -16.95 14.02 0.45
C ILE A 5 -17.60 13.51 1.74
N TYR A 6 -16.98 13.87 2.85
CA TYR A 6 -17.57 13.81 4.19
C TYR A 6 -17.22 15.07 4.99
N HIS A 7 -18.06 15.43 5.96
CA HIS A 7 -17.96 16.67 6.71
C HIS A 7 -17.48 16.49 8.15
N GLU A 8 -17.40 15.26 8.62
CA GLU A 8 -16.94 14.90 9.97
C GLU A 8 -16.49 13.44 9.99
N PHE A 9 -15.68 13.08 10.95
CA PHE A 9 -15.23 11.70 11.12
C PHE A 9 -16.40 10.76 11.43
N GLY A 10 -16.48 9.64 10.70
CA GLY A 10 -17.56 8.66 10.84
C GLY A 10 -18.93 9.16 10.35
N GLY A 11 -19.01 10.37 9.83
CA GLY A 11 -20.24 10.96 9.29
C GLY A 11 -20.63 10.40 7.93
N SER A 12 -21.73 10.92 7.39
CA SER A 12 -22.24 10.49 6.08
C SER A 12 -21.27 10.83 4.96
N ILE A 13 -21.11 9.89 4.01
CA ILE A 13 -20.29 10.05 2.82
C ILE A 13 -21.22 10.24 1.63
N SER A 14 -20.96 11.21 0.78
CA SER A 14 -21.82 11.51 -0.37
C SER A 14 -21.03 12.01 -1.58
N MET A 15 -21.64 11.89 -2.77
CA MET A 15 -21.16 12.60 -3.97
C MET A 15 -21.62 14.04 -3.93
N ALA A 16 -20.70 14.97 -4.18
CA ALA A 16 -21.00 16.40 -4.26
C ALA A 16 -20.31 17.04 -5.48
N THR A 17 -20.82 18.22 -5.88
CA THR A 17 -20.13 19.08 -6.82
C THR A 17 -19.36 20.13 -6.04
N VAL A 18 -18.04 20.17 -6.23
CA VAL A 18 -17.12 21.10 -5.58
C VAL A 18 -16.31 21.87 -6.64
N ALA A 19 -15.61 22.93 -6.24
CA ALA A 19 -14.75 23.67 -7.15
C ALA A 19 -13.63 22.78 -7.72
N ASP A 20 -13.26 23.00 -8.97
CA ASP A 20 -12.10 22.34 -9.57
C ASP A 20 -10.82 22.82 -8.88
N PRO A 21 -9.85 21.93 -8.64
CA PRO A 21 -8.59 22.33 -8.03
C PRO A 21 -7.73 23.11 -9.04
N THR A 22 -6.89 24.00 -8.50
CA THR A 22 -5.82 24.68 -9.25
C THR A 22 -4.46 24.22 -8.73
N PRO A 23 -3.43 24.11 -9.60
CA PRO A 23 -2.13 23.65 -9.16
C PRO A 23 -1.40 24.72 -8.34
N GLU A 24 -0.75 24.31 -7.26
CA GLU A 24 0.27 25.10 -6.59
C GLU A 24 1.45 25.35 -7.53
N PRO A 25 2.33 26.34 -7.28
CA PRO A 25 3.46 26.63 -8.17
C PRO A 25 4.34 25.40 -8.48
N ASP A 26 4.56 24.52 -7.53
CA ASP A 26 5.35 23.28 -7.64
C ASP A 26 4.51 22.01 -7.90
N GLY A 27 3.21 22.20 -8.14
CA GLY A 27 2.22 21.13 -8.21
C GLY A 27 1.66 20.90 -9.61
N ALA A 28 0.78 19.91 -9.69
CA ALA A 28 0.01 19.58 -10.88
C ALA A 28 -1.43 19.22 -10.52
N VAL A 29 -2.33 19.32 -11.47
CA VAL A 29 -3.69 18.76 -11.40
C VAL A 29 -3.76 17.56 -12.34
N ILE A 30 -4.22 16.45 -11.78
CA ILE A 30 -4.38 15.19 -12.49
C ILE A 30 -5.88 14.95 -12.69
N GLN A 31 -6.32 14.73 -13.91
CA GLN A 31 -7.62 14.14 -14.20
C GLN A 31 -7.56 12.66 -13.85
N VAL A 32 -8.32 12.26 -12.85
CA VAL A 32 -8.31 10.90 -12.33
C VAL A 32 -9.04 9.98 -13.31
N GLU A 33 -8.36 8.93 -13.77
CA GLU A 33 -8.95 7.90 -14.62
C GLU A 33 -9.35 6.68 -13.80
N ALA A 34 -8.58 6.36 -12.75
CA ALA A 34 -8.86 5.28 -11.82
C ALA A 34 -8.28 5.59 -10.44
N THR A 35 -8.96 5.11 -9.38
CA THR A 35 -8.51 5.26 -8.00
C THR A 35 -8.85 4.02 -7.17
N GLY A 36 -7.89 3.56 -6.34
CA GLY A 36 -8.03 2.38 -5.50
C GLY A 36 -8.67 2.71 -4.15
N LEU A 37 -9.49 1.81 -3.62
CA LEU A 37 -10.02 1.87 -2.26
C LEU A 37 -9.09 1.12 -1.32
N CYS A 38 -8.54 1.80 -0.34
CA CYS A 38 -7.63 1.24 0.66
C CYS A 38 -8.26 1.25 2.06
N ARG A 39 -7.78 0.37 2.93
CA ARG A 39 -8.16 0.38 4.36
C ARG A 39 -7.76 1.70 5.04
N SER A 40 -6.71 2.35 4.57
CA SER A 40 -6.28 3.65 5.09
C SER A 40 -7.31 4.77 4.85
N ASP A 41 -8.07 4.74 3.74
CA ASP A 41 -9.17 5.68 3.51
C ASP A 41 -10.27 5.53 4.57
N TRP A 42 -10.56 4.28 4.95
CA TRP A 42 -11.51 3.99 6.03
C TRP A 42 -10.98 4.47 7.38
N HIS A 43 -9.69 4.24 7.70
CA HIS A 43 -9.08 4.77 8.92
C HIS A 43 -9.13 6.29 8.96
N GLY A 44 -8.86 6.96 7.83
CA GLY A 44 -8.99 8.40 7.71
C GLY A 44 -10.42 8.88 7.98
N TRP A 45 -11.40 8.27 7.32
CA TRP A 45 -12.81 8.59 7.56
C TRP A 45 -13.24 8.35 9.02
N ARG A 46 -12.71 7.32 9.69
CA ARG A 46 -12.99 7.01 11.10
C ARG A 46 -12.24 7.92 12.10
N GLY A 47 -11.39 8.82 11.63
CA GLY A 47 -10.64 9.75 12.49
C GLY A 47 -9.41 9.12 13.16
N HIS A 48 -8.92 8.00 12.64
CA HIS A 48 -7.72 7.35 13.17
C HIS A 48 -6.43 7.96 12.61
N ASP A 49 -6.54 8.85 11.62
CA ASP A 49 -5.39 9.51 11.01
C ASP A 49 -5.33 10.98 11.44
N PRO A 50 -4.26 11.42 12.15
CA PRO A 50 -4.16 12.78 12.66
C PRO A 50 -3.86 13.84 11.58
N ASP A 51 -3.53 13.43 10.36
CA ASP A 51 -3.18 14.34 9.26
C ASP A 51 -4.42 14.95 8.59
N ILE A 52 -5.61 14.36 8.77
CA ILE A 52 -6.87 14.93 8.30
C ILE A 52 -7.34 16.01 9.29
N LYS A 53 -7.22 17.27 8.89
CA LYS A 53 -7.50 18.44 9.78
C LYS A 53 -8.64 19.33 9.30
N HIS A 54 -9.10 19.17 8.07
CA HIS A 54 -10.04 20.09 7.44
C HIS A 54 -11.22 19.35 6.81
N PHE A 55 -12.41 19.92 6.93
CA PHE A 55 -13.65 19.45 6.32
C PHE A 55 -14.26 20.56 5.44
N PRO A 56 -15.02 20.23 4.37
CA PRO A 56 -15.23 18.88 3.88
C PRO A 56 -13.93 18.24 3.40
N HIS A 57 -13.83 16.91 3.51
CA HIS A 57 -12.67 16.16 3.09
C HIS A 57 -13.01 15.20 1.93
N VAL A 58 -12.05 15.02 1.01
CA VAL A 58 -12.13 14.08 -0.11
C VAL A 58 -11.07 12.99 0.13
N PRO A 59 -11.47 11.71 0.31
CA PRO A 59 -10.51 10.61 0.47
C PRO A 59 -9.89 10.18 -0.86
N GLY A 60 -9.03 9.15 -0.82
CA GLY A 60 -8.38 8.56 -1.98
C GLY A 60 -6.91 8.97 -2.15
N HIS A 61 -6.02 7.97 -2.17
CA HIS A 61 -4.57 8.17 -2.23
C HIS A 61 -3.85 7.20 -3.19
N GLU A 62 -4.59 6.34 -3.87
CA GLU A 62 -4.07 5.38 -4.84
C GLU A 62 -4.71 5.69 -6.20
N PHE A 63 -4.03 6.39 -7.09
CA PHE A 63 -4.66 6.83 -8.35
C PHE A 63 -3.72 6.76 -9.54
N ALA A 64 -4.32 6.78 -10.71
CA ALA A 64 -3.68 7.02 -11.98
C ALA A 64 -4.57 7.92 -12.84
N GLY A 65 -3.95 8.72 -13.68
CA GLY A 65 -4.67 9.64 -14.54
C GLY A 65 -3.75 10.44 -15.45
N CYS A 66 -4.31 11.51 -16.02
CA CYS A 66 -3.64 12.37 -16.98
C CYS A 66 -3.38 13.76 -16.38
N VAL A 67 -2.19 14.32 -16.56
CA VAL A 67 -1.88 15.69 -16.16
C VAL A 67 -2.68 16.65 -17.03
N VAL A 68 -3.49 17.53 -16.41
CA VAL A 68 -4.32 18.53 -17.12
C VAL A 68 -3.92 19.97 -16.83
N ALA A 69 -3.20 20.21 -15.74
CA ALA A 69 -2.63 21.52 -15.43
C ALA A 69 -1.34 21.35 -14.63
N ILE A 70 -0.40 22.27 -14.80
CA ILE A 70 0.86 22.30 -14.06
C ILE A 70 1.11 23.70 -13.48
N GLY A 71 1.77 23.75 -12.34
CA GLY A 71 2.23 24.99 -11.73
C GLY A 71 3.42 25.60 -12.48
N ARG A 72 3.64 26.91 -12.28
CA ARG A 72 4.66 27.68 -13.01
C ARG A 72 6.10 27.21 -12.77
N ASP A 73 6.37 26.51 -11.67
CA ASP A 73 7.69 26.05 -11.29
C ASP A 73 7.96 24.58 -11.69
N VAL A 74 6.96 23.88 -12.22
CA VAL A 74 7.08 22.52 -12.74
C VAL A 74 7.88 22.51 -14.04
N ARG A 75 8.84 21.58 -14.18
CA ARG A 75 9.78 21.50 -15.31
C ARG A 75 9.79 20.13 -16.01
N ARG A 76 9.41 19.06 -15.32
CA ARG A 76 9.54 17.69 -15.82
C ARG A 76 8.21 17.12 -16.31
N ALA A 77 7.14 17.34 -15.56
CA ALA A 77 5.81 16.90 -15.97
C ALA A 77 5.22 17.81 -17.05
N GLN A 78 4.47 17.22 -17.98
CA GLN A 78 3.80 17.91 -19.08
C GLN A 78 2.30 17.59 -19.07
N ILE A 79 1.50 18.54 -19.58
CA ILE A 79 0.07 18.31 -19.81
C ILE A 79 -0.07 17.18 -20.83
N GLY A 80 -0.92 16.19 -20.52
CA GLY A 80 -1.11 14.98 -21.31
C GLY A 80 -0.33 13.77 -20.82
N ASP A 81 0.65 13.95 -19.90
CA ASP A 81 1.36 12.81 -19.32
C ASP A 81 0.41 11.91 -18.53
N ARG A 82 0.49 10.61 -18.79
CA ARG A 82 -0.19 9.60 -17.98
C ARG A 82 0.68 9.23 -16.79
N VAL A 83 0.14 9.44 -15.59
CA VAL A 83 0.93 9.39 -14.36
C VAL A 83 0.24 8.64 -13.22
N THR A 84 1.05 8.19 -12.28
CA THR A 84 0.70 7.86 -10.90
C THR A 84 1.69 8.55 -9.96
N MET A 85 1.54 8.37 -8.65
CA MET A 85 2.51 8.81 -7.65
C MET A 85 2.46 7.93 -6.39
N PRO A 86 3.55 7.93 -5.58
CA PRO A 86 3.49 7.35 -4.24
C PRO A 86 2.43 8.05 -3.39
N PHE A 87 1.79 7.35 -2.47
CA PHE A 87 0.84 8.00 -1.55
C PHE A 87 1.51 9.04 -0.63
N VAL A 88 2.81 8.91 -0.38
CA VAL A 88 3.63 9.94 0.28
C VAL A 88 4.46 10.66 -0.76
N ALA A 89 4.14 11.92 -1.02
CA ALA A 89 4.94 12.80 -1.84
C ALA A 89 6.02 13.49 -1.01
N GLY A 90 7.28 13.26 -1.35
CA GLY A 90 8.43 13.93 -0.74
C GLY A 90 8.66 15.32 -1.28
N CYS A 91 9.07 16.27 -0.42
CA CYS A 91 9.32 17.66 -0.84
C CYS A 91 10.58 17.83 -1.70
N GLY A 92 11.45 16.82 -1.79
CA GLY A 92 12.70 16.86 -2.56
C GLY A 92 13.86 17.65 -1.93
N VAL A 93 13.65 18.38 -0.83
CA VAL A 93 14.64 19.33 -0.29
C VAL A 93 15.02 19.10 1.17
N CYS A 94 14.23 18.41 1.97
CA CYS A 94 14.57 18.09 3.36
C CYS A 94 15.74 17.07 3.43
N PRO A 95 16.38 16.88 4.58
CA PRO A 95 17.48 15.93 4.74
C PRO A 95 17.12 14.52 4.29
N GLU A 96 15.92 14.03 4.66
CA GLU A 96 15.46 12.71 4.27
C GLU A 96 15.28 12.58 2.75
N CYS A 97 14.68 13.57 2.09
CA CYS A 97 14.54 13.57 0.64
C CYS A 97 15.91 13.61 -0.08
N ARG A 98 16.84 14.44 0.40
CA ARG A 98 18.21 14.53 -0.16
C ARG A 98 18.99 13.23 0.00
N SER A 99 18.66 12.44 1.03
CA SER A 99 19.23 11.10 1.27
C SER A 99 18.50 10.00 0.48
N GLY A 100 17.48 10.35 -0.33
CA GLY A 100 16.70 9.40 -1.13
C GLY A 100 15.54 8.75 -0.38
N ASN A 101 15.19 9.22 0.81
CA ASN A 101 14.14 8.66 1.68
C ASN A 101 12.84 9.45 1.59
N HIS A 102 12.32 9.70 0.38
CA HIS A 102 11.12 10.50 0.16
C HIS A 102 9.90 10.02 0.95
N GLN A 103 9.80 8.72 1.22
CA GLN A 103 8.68 8.07 1.92
C GLN A 103 8.60 8.41 3.43
N VAL A 104 9.62 9.07 3.97
CA VAL A 104 9.67 9.57 5.35
C VAL A 104 10.05 11.05 5.36
N CYS A 105 9.58 11.81 4.40
CA CYS A 105 9.81 13.25 4.25
C CYS A 105 9.28 14.05 5.43
N ASP A 106 10.06 15.03 5.93
CA ASP A 106 9.65 15.91 7.05
C ASP A 106 8.47 16.83 6.68
N ALA A 107 8.29 17.13 5.38
CA ALA A 107 7.23 17.97 4.84
C ALA A 107 6.40 17.21 3.79
N GLN A 108 6.00 15.99 4.14
CA GLN A 108 5.25 15.11 3.24
C GLN A 108 3.91 15.72 2.84
N PHE A 109 3.51 15.45 1.60
CA PHE A 109 2.17 15.71 1.08
C PHE A 109 1.50 14.38 0.76
N GLN A 110 0.28 14.19 1.24
CA GLN A 110 -0.48 12.95 1.04
C GLN A 110 -1.90 13.30 0.56
N PRO A 111 -2.23 13.11 -0.74
CA PRO A 111 -3.60 13.25 -1.20
C PRO A 111 -4.51 12.26 -0.45
N GLY A 112 -5.70 12.72 -0.05
CA GLY A 112 -6.64 11.92 0.76
C GLY A 112 -6.38 11.94 2.27
N PHE A 113 -5.32 12.66 2.74
CA PHE A 113 -4.98 12.84 4.15
C PHE A 113 -4.64 14.31 4.45
N THR A 114 -3.48 14.80 4.03
CA THR A 114 -3.08 16.19 4.26
C THR A 114 -3.79 17.18 3.34
N ALA A 115 -4.41 16.70 2.27
CA ALA A 115 -5.17 17.45 1.28
C ALA A 115 -6.28 16.58 0.68
N TRP A 116 -7.15 17.16 -0.13
CA TRP A 116 -8.16 16.43 -0.88
C TRP A 116 -7.53 15.37 -1.77
N GLY A 117 -8.14 14.19 -1.79
CA GLY A 117 -7.66 13.02 -2.49
C GLY A 117 -8.31 12.76 -3.84
N SER A 118 -8.13 11.54 -4.31
CA SER A 118 -8.46 11.10 -5.67
C SER A 118 -9.85 10.49 -5.83
N PHE A 119 -10.71 10.45 -4.79
CA PHE A 119 -12.11 10.08 -4.99
C PHE A 119 -12.89 11.26 -5.58
N ALA A 120 -12.37 11.81 -6.67
CA ALA A 120 -12.86 12.95 -7.39
C ALA A 120 -12.44 12.89 -8.88
N GLU A 121 -13.07 13.71 -9.72
CA GLU A 121 -12.69 13.81 -11.13
C GLU A 121 -11.28 14.38 -11.33
N PHE A 122 -10.81 15.21 -10.39
CA PHE A 122 -9.47 15.79 -10.42
C PHE A 122 -8.84 15.74 -9.03
N VAL A 123 -7.52 15.59 -8.98
CA VAL A 123 -6.72 15.70 -7.76
C VAL A 123 -5.57 16.67 -7.98
N ALA A 124 -5.39 17.63 -7.06
CA ALA A 124 -4.20 18.49 -7.05
C ALA A 124 -3.12 17.82 -6.20
N VAL A 125 -1.90 17.81 -6.72
CA VAL A 125 -0.72 17.26 -6.05
C VAL A 125 0.38 18.29 -5.96
N ARG A 126 1.22 18.21 -4.93
CA ARG A 126 2.40 19.05 -4.76
C ARG A 126 3.68 18.30 -5.14
N TYR A 127 4.75 19.06 -5.29
CA TYR A 127 6.08 18.51 -5.60
C TYR A 127 6.08 17.60 -6.84
N ALA A 128 5.41 18.05 -7.90
CA ALA A 128 5.13 17.27 -9.10
C ALA A 128 6.40 16.67 -9.72
N ASP A 129 7.46 17.47 -9.90
CA ASP A 129 8.71 17.02 -10.50
C ASP A 129 9.46 15.96 -9.69
N THR A 130 9.19 15.89 -8.38
CA THR A 130 9.80 14.89 -7.49
C THR A 130 8.99 13.59 -7.46
N ASN A 131 7.65 13.66 -7.61
CA ASN A 131 6.79 12.54 -7.24
C ASN A 131 5.95 11.97 -8.37
N LEU A 132 5.68 12.70 -9.46
CA LEU A 132 4.94 12.15 -10.58
C LEU A 132 5.77 11.10 -11.33
N ILE A 133 5.16 9.99 -11.64
CA ILE A 133 5.75 8.83 -12.29
C ILE A 133 4.99 8.57 -13.57
N SER A 134 5.68 8.69 -14.70
CA SER A 134 5.10 8.35 -16.00
C SER A 134 4.77 6.86 -16.08
N LEU A 135 3.56 6.56 -16.52
CA LEU A 135 3.12 5.17 -16.67
C LEU A 135 3.70 4.54 -17.94
N PRO A 136 4.08 3.27 -17.92
CA PRO A 136 4.36 2.51 -19.12
C PRO A 136 3.18 2.56 -20.10
N HIS A 137 3.45 2.66 -21.40
CA HIS A 137 2.41 2.81 -22.43
C HIS A 137 1.33 1.71 -22.41
N ASN A 138 1.71 0.49 -22.10
CA ASN A 138 0.82 -0.67 -22.05
C ASN A 138 0.12 -0.86 -20.70
N MET A 139 0.40 -0.01 -19.70
CA MET A 139 -0.25 -0.10 -18.39
C MET A 139 -1.58 0.65 -18.39
N THR A 140 -2.65 -0.02 -18.02
CA THR A 140 -3.96 0.62 -17.84
C THR A 140 -3.99 1.43 -16.55
N SER A 141 -4.82 2.47 -16.52
CA SER A 141 -4.99 3.30 -15.31
C SER A 141 -5.58 2.49 -14.14
N ILE A 142 -6.41 1.48 -14.43
CA ILE A 142 -6.93 0.54 -13.42
C ILE A 142 -5.80 -0.25 -12.77
N ALA A 143 -4.89 -0.82 -13.57
CA ALA A 143 -3.72 -1.53 -13.05
C ALA A 143 -2.79 -0.59 -12.27
N ALA A 144 -2.58 0.63 -12.77
CA ALA A 144 -1.73 1.63 -12.13
C ALA A 144 -2.30 2.14 -10.80
N ALA A 145 -3.63 2.31 -10.69
CA ALA A 145 -4.28 2.69 -9.43
C ALA A 145 -4.10 1.62 -8.34
N ALA A 146 -3.94 0.34 -8.70
CA ALA A 146 -3.66 -0.73 -7.74
C ALA A 146 -2.22 -0.70 -7.19
N LEU A 147 -1.31 0.13 -7.74
CA LEU A 147 0.10 0.22 -7.33
C LEU A 147 0.33 1.16 -6.14
N GLY A 148 -0.53 2.17 -5.95
CA GLY A 148 -0.23 3.42 -5.23
C GLY A 148 0.26 3.24 -3.80
N CYS A 149 -0.48 2.55 -2.93
CA CYS A 149 -0.14 2.36 -1.52
C CYS A 149 0.35 0.92 -1.26
N ARG A 150 -0.54 -0.05 -1.43
CA ARG A 150 -0.33 -1.43 -0.98
C ARG A 150 0.80 -2.14 -1.72
N LEU A 151 0.78 -2.12 -3.05
CA LEU A 151 1.80 -2.82 -3.84
C LEU A 151 3.17 -2.13 -3.72
N ALA A 152 3.20 -0.80 -3.79
CA ALA A 152 4.43 -0.03 -3.63
C ALA A 152 5.06 -0.23 -2.24
N THR A 153 4.25 -0.17 -1.18
CA THR A 153 4.73 -0.43 0.19
C THR A 153 5.25 -1.87 0.34
N ALA A 154 4.52 -2.85 -0.19
CA ALA A 154 4.96 -4.24 -0.18
C ALA A 154 6.26 -4.45 -0.96
N TYR A 155 6.44 -3.77 -2.11
CA TYR A 155 7.67 -3.83 -2.89
C TYR A 155 8.87 -3.36 -2.07
N ARG A 156 8.76 -2.21 -1.38
CA ARG A 156 9.81 -1.73 -0.49
C ARG A 156 10.04 -2.69 0.68
N ALA A 157 8.95 -3.15 1.31
CA ALA A 157 9.02 -4.07 2.46
C ALA A 157 9.78 -5.36 2.11
N VAL A 158 9.53 -5.93 0.94
CA VAL A 158 10.18 -7.18 0.49
C VAL A 158 11.61 -6.92 0.02
N THR A 159 11.80 -5.94 -0.89
CA THR A 159 13.08 -5.78 -1.59
C THR A 159 14.12 -4.97 -0.82
N ALA A 160 13.73 -3.82 -0.26
CA ALA A 160 14.65 -2.90 0.41
C ALA A 160 14.79 -3.21 1.90
N GLN A 161 13.68 -3.32 2.62
CA GLN A 161 13.70 -3.54 4.07
C GLN A 161 13.89 -5.00 4.42
N GLY A 162 13.17 -5.91 3.76
CA GLY A 162 13.32 -7.35 3.94
C GLY A 162 14.61 -7.91 3.35
N ARG A 163 15.13 -7.26 2.30
CA ARG A 163 16.30 -7.71 1.54
C ARG A 163 16.15 -9.16 1.05
N VAL A 164 14.91 -9.52 0.69
CA VAL A 164 14.57 -10.88 0.28
C VAL A 164 15.37 -11.30 -0.94
N GLN A 165 15.95 -12.49 -0.88
CA GLN A 165 16.72 -13.09 -1.95
C GLN A 165 16.01 -14.32 -2.51
N LYS A 166 16.40 -14.72 -3.72
CA LYS A 166 15.93 -15.96 -4.34
C LYS A 166 16.24 -17.16 -3.42
N GLY A 167 15.23 -17.94 -3.12
CA GLY A 167 15.34 -19.13 -2.27
C GLY A 167 15.11 -18.89 -0.78
N ASP A 168 15.03 -17.62 -0.33
CA ASP A 168 14.69 -17.32 1.06
C ASP A 168 13.29 -17.80 1.42
N TRP A 169 13.09 -18.25 2.64
CA TRP A 169 11.78 -18.46 3.21
C TRP A 169 11.22 -17.14 3.73
N VAL A 170 10.04 -16.78 3.22
CA VAL A 170 9.34 -15.54 3.60
C VAL A 170 8.00 -15.88 4.22
N ALA A 171 7.80 -15.53 5.49
CA ALA A 171 6.51 -15.66 6.15
C ALA A 171 5.75 -14.32 6.09
N VAL A 172 4.53 -14.32 5.56
CA VAL A 172 3.67 -13.13 5.48
C VAL A 172 2.47 -13.30 6.38
N HIS A 173 2.40 -12.52 7.45
CA HIS A 173 1.31 -12.53 8.43
C HIS A 173 0.26 -11.45 8.07
N GLY A 174 -0.94 -11.92 7.74
CA GLY A 174 -2.05 -11.14 7.19
C GLY A 174 -2.04 -11.16 5.66
N CYS A 175 -3.13 -11.63 5.04
CA CYS A 175 -3.32 -11.71 3.59
C CYS A 175 -4.40 -10.72 3.10
N GLY A 176 -4.40 -9.50 3.65
CA GLY A 176 -5.10 -8.36 3.08
C GLY A 176 -4.42 -7.86 1.80
N GLY A 177 -4.86 -6.73 1.25
CA GLY A 177 -4.28 -6.18 0.02
C GLY A 177 -2.76 -5.97 0.08
N LEU A 178 -2.24 -5.51 1.22
CA LEU A 178 -0.80 -5.34 1.46
C LEU A 178 -0.08 -6.70 1.52
N GLY A 179 -0.60 -7.66 2.28
CA GLY A 179 0.02 -8.98 2.43
C GLY A 179 -0.01 -9.80 1.14
N LEU A 180 -1.12 -9.79 0.41
CA LEU A 180 -1.21 -10.44 -0.91
C LEU A 180 -0.22 -9.82 -1.90
N SER A 181 -0.02 -8.49 -1.85
CA SER A 181 1.03 -7.81 -2.63
C SER A 181 2.42 -8.30 -2.24
N ALA A 182 2.68 -8.45 -0.93
CA ALA A 182 3.98 -8.95 -0.44
C ALA A 182 4.22 -10.42 -0.86
N VAL A 183 3.20 -11.27 -0.81
CA VAL A 183 3.25 -12.67 -1.31
C VAL A 183 3.64 -12.69 -2.78
N MET A 184 2.93 -11.93 -3.62
CA MET A 184 3.16 -11.89 -5.06
C MET A 184 4.56 -11.37 -5.39
N ILE A 185 5.03 -10.32 -4.72
CA ILE A 185 6.37 -9.75 -4.94
C ILE A 185 7.46 -10.70 -4.46
N ALA A 186 7.31 -11.30 -3.28
CA ALA A 186 8.29 -12.27 -2.77
C ALA A 186 8.41 -13.49 -3.69
N ALA A 187 7.30 -14.00 -4.20
CA ALA A 187 7.30 -15.06 -5.21
C ALA A 187 7.98 -14.61 -6.52
N ALA A 188 7.70 -13.38 -6.99
CA ALA A 188 8.29 -12.83 -8.22
C ALA A 188 9.82 -12.67 -8.13
N VAL A 189 10.38 -12.39 -6.96
CA VAL A 189 11.83 -12.35 -6.74
C VAL A 189 12.44 -13.75 -6.49
N GLY A 190 11.62 -14.80 -6.47
CA GLY A 190 12.03 -16.19 -6.37
C GLY A 190 12.17 -16.71 -4.94
N ALA A 191 11.55 -16.08 -3.97
CA ALA A 191 11.47 -16.58 -2.60
C ALA A 191 10.41 -17.68 -2.46
N ARG A 192 10.51 -18.47 -1.38
CA ARG A 192 9.55 -19.47 -0.96
C ARG A 192 8.62 -18.86 0.08
N VAL A 193 7.34 -18.74 -0.21
CA VAL A 193 6.42 -17.94 0.60
C VAL A 193 5.48 -18.82 1.42
N ILE A 194 5.37 -18.51 2.72
CA ILE A 194 4.37 -19.06 3.62
C ILE A 194 3.40 -17.92 3.97
N ALA A 195 2.15 -18.03 3.51
CA ALA A 195 1.10 -17.06 3.78
C ALA A 195 0.29 -17.46 5.02
N VAL A 196 0.04 -16.51 5.92
CA VAL A 196 -0.70 -16.73 7.17
C VAL A 196 -1.87 -15.76 7.24
N ASP A 197 -3.07 -16.29 7.42
CA ASP A 197 -4.30 -15.50 7.66
C ASP A 197 -5.28 -16.32 8.47
N VAL A 198 -6.37 -15.71 8.93
CA VAL A 198 -7.48 -16.37 9.62
C VAL A 198 -8.64 -16.74 8.68
N ARG A 199 -8.65 -16.22 7.45
CA ARG A 199 -9.71 -16.44 6.47
C ARG A 199 -9.24 -17.34 5.33
N PRO A 200 -10.06 -18.31 4.91
CA PRO A 200 -9.69 -19.25 3.84
C PRO A 200 -9.60 -18.59 2.45
N GLU A 201 -10.42 -17.55 2.16
CA GLU A 201 -10.46 -16.93 0.84
C GLU A 201 -9.15 -16.18 0.51
N PRO A 202 -8.59 -15.31 1.39
CA PRO A 202 -7.27 -14.71 1.18
C PRO A 202 -6.15 -15.75 1.08
N LEU A 203 -6.20 -16.83 1.86
CA LEU A 203 -5.20 -17.91 1.75
C LEU A 203 -5.24 -18.61 0.41
N ALA A 204 -6.44 -18.87 -0.13
CA ALA A 204 -6.60 -19.43 -1.47
C ALA A 204 -6.06 -18.48 -2.55
N LEU A 205 -6.27 -17.15 -2.40
CA LEU A 205 -5.70 -16.17 -3.32
C LEU A 205 -4.16 -16.11 -3.17
N ALA A 206 -3.63 -16.12 -1.94
CA ALA A 206 -2.19 -16.15 -1.70
C ALA A 206 -1.50 -17.33 -2.40
N LYS A 207 -2.14 -18.52 -2.40
CA LYS A 207 -1.65 -19.69 -3.14
C LYS A 207 -1.59 -19.42 -4.65
N ARG A 208 -2.62 -18.81 -5.23
CA ARG A 208 -2.61 -18.43 -6.66
C ARG A 208 -1.55 -17.40 -6.99
N LEU A 209 -1.24 -16.50 -6.05
CA LEU A 209 -0.22 -15.45 -6.19
C LEU A 209 1.21 -15.95 -5.92
N GLY A 210 1.39 -17.25 -5.66
CA GLY A 210 2.70 -17.87 -5.55
C GLY A 210 3.15 -18.27 -4.15
N ALA A 211 2.28 -18.24 -3.14
CA ALA A 211 2.60 -18.84 -1.85
C ALA A 211 2.78 -20.35 -1.97
N GLU A 212 3.91 -20.88 -1.51
CA GLU A 212 4.20 -22.31 -1.50
C GLU A 212 3.35 -23.02 -0.44
N PHE A 213 3.16 -22.39 0.72
CA PHE A 213 2.29 -22.86 1.78
C PHE A 213 1.33 -21.78 2.26
N SER A 214 0.21 -22.20 2.81
CA SER A 214 -0.75 -21.33 3.50
C SER A 214 -1.16 -21.93 4.82
N LEU A 215 -1.18 -21.12 5.89
CA LEU A 215 -1.56 -21.49 7.22
C LEU A 215 -2.77 -20.68 7.67
N ASN A 216 -3.83 -21.37 8.10
CA ASN A 216 -4.92 -20.72 8.82
C ASN A 216 -4.55 -20.63 10.30
N ALA A 217 -4.37 -19.40 10.79
CA ALA A 217 -3.94 -19.19 12.18
C ALA A 217 -5.01 -19.56 13.23
N LEU A 218 -6.28 -19.72 12.84
CA LEU A 218 -7.32 -20.22 13.73
C LEU A 218 -7.26 -21.76 13.90
N ASP A 219 -6.79 -22.47 12.88
CA ASP A 219 -6.70 -23.92 12.87
C ASP A 219 -5.31 -24.41 13.31
N THR A 220 -4.36 -23.49 13.51
CA THR A 220 -2.96 -23.78 13.84
C THR A 220 -2.67 -23.38 15.28
N LEU A 221 -2.41 -24.36 16.14
CA LEU A 221 -2.19 -24.15 17.58
C LEU A 221 -1.00 -23.21 17.88
N ASP A 222 0.09 -23.37 17.13
CA ASP A 222 1.30 -22.55 17.19
C ASP A 222 1.77 -22.23 15.77
N THR A 223 1.41 -21.04 15.29
CA THR A 223 1.75 -20.58 13.95
C THR A 223 3.27 -20.48 13.72
N ALA A 224 4.01 -20.05 14.74
CA ALA A 224 5.46 -19.92 14.63
C ALA A 224 6.14 -21.29 14.52
N ALA A 225 5.71 -22.26 15.33
CA ALA A 225 6.22 -23.65 15.27
C ALA A 225 5.89 -24.29 13.91
N ALA A 226 4.69 -24.09 13.36
CA ALA A 226 4.31 -24.60 12.04
C ALA A 226 5.19 -24.03 10.93
N ILE A 227 5.53 -22.71 10.99
CA ILE A 227 6.45 -22.09 10.03
C ILE A 227 7.86 -22.68 10.16
N HIS A 228 8.34 -22.95 11.38
CA HIS A 228 9.62 -23.61 11.59
C HIS A 228 9.64 -25.02 10.99
N GLU A 229 8.56 -25.78 11.12
CA GLU A 229 8.43 -27.11 10.54
C GLU A 229 8.46 -27.06 9.01
N LEU A 230 7.64 -26.19 8.38
CA LEU A 230 7.57 -26.05 6.92
C LEU A 230 8.88 -25.58 6.30
N SER A 231 9.59 -24.67 6.97
CA SER A 231 10.87 -24.10 6.49
C SER A 231 12.11 -24.84 7.00
N SER A 232 11.94 -25.85 7.84
CA SER A 232 12.98 -26.66 8.53
C SER A 232 13.81 -25.92 9.58
N ARG A 233 13.81 -24.59 9.61
CA ARG A 233 14.62 -23.79 10.56
C ARG A 233 14.04 -22.43 10.92
N GLY A 234 12.86 -22.10 10.41
CA GLY A 234 12.24 -20.78 10.49
C GLY A 234 12.45 -19.94 9.24
N ALA A 235 11.67 -18.88 9.10
CA ALA A 235 11.73 -17.97 7.97
C ALA A 235 13.00 -17.10 7.98
N ASP A 236 13.56 -16.85 6.80
CA ASP A 236 14.67 -15.89 6.62
C ASP A 236 14.17 -14.46 6.86
N VAL A 237 12.97 -14.16 6.34
CA VAL A 237 12.28 -12.89 6.49
C VAL A 237 10.83 -13.14 6.90
N SER A 238 10.31 -12.34 7.82
CA SER A 238 8.89 -12.32 8.16
C SER A 238 8.32 -10.90 8.03
N LEU A 239 7.10 -10.78 7.51
CA LEU A 239 6.39 -9.51 7.39
C LEU A 239 5.11 -9.57 8.23
N ASP A 240 4.91 -8.57 9.09
CA ASP A 240 3.59 -8.30 9.68
C ASP A 240 2.90 -7.21 8.86
N THR A 241 1.86 -7.60 8.12
CA THR A 241 1.09 -6.71 7.25
C THR A 241 -0.30 -6.38 7.83
N LEU A 242 -0.61 -6.89 9.01
CA LEU A 242 -1.85 -6.62 9.74
C LEU A 242 -1.67 -5.55 10.82
N GLY A 243 -0.65 -5.69 11.67
CA GLY A 243 -0.39 -4.75 12.76
C GLY A 243 -1.15 -5.06 14.05
N SER A 244 -1.09 -6.30 14.53
CA SER A 244 -1.57 -6.65 15.86
C SER A 244 -0.45 -7.21 16.75
N THR A 245 -0.63 -7.16 18.08
CA THR A 245 0.34 -7.76 19.01
C THR A 245 0.56 -9.23 18.74
N THR A 246 -0.50 -9.96 18.35
CA THR A 246 -0.43 -11.38 18.03
C THR A 246 0.33 -11.65 16.74
N THR A 247 0.05 -10.89 15.66
CA THR A 247 0.75 -11.09 14.38
C THR A 247 2.20 -10.65 14.49
N PHE A 248 2.51 -9.56 15.20
CA PHE A 248 3.87 -9.16 15.51
C PHE A 248 4.64 -10.28 16.23
N ALA A 249 4.07 -10.83 17.31
CA ALA A 249 4.71 -11.89 18.08
C ALA A 249 4.96 -13.14 17.23
N ASN A 250 3.95 -13.63 16.52
CA ASN A 250 4.07 -14.80 15.64
C ASN A 250 5.08 -14.56 14.51
N SER A 251 5.10 -13.35 13.93
CA SER A 251 6.03 -12.99 12.89
C SER A 251 7.48 -13.02 13.39
N VAL A 252 7.78 -12.42 14.54
CA VAL A 252 9.13 -12.46 15.14
C VAL A 252 9.53 -13.87 15.55
N LEU A 253 8.60 -14.62 16.18
CA LEU A 253 8.85 -15.97 16.66
C LEU A 253 9.03 -17.01 15.54
N SER A 254 8.50 -16.73 14.32
CA SER A 254 8.65 -17.60 13.15
C SER A 254 10.01 -17.53 12.47
N LEU A 255 10.85 -16.55 12.85
CA LEU A 255 12.17 -16.34 12.22
C LEU A 255 13.18 -17.41 12.62
N ARG A 256 14.06 -17.74 11.69
CA ARG A 256 15.31 -18.45 12.01
C ARG A 256 16.27 -17.53 12.78
N LYS A 257 17.32 -18.11 13.36
CA LYS A 257 18.44 -17.31 13.88
C LYS A 257 18.99 -16.38 12.80
N ARG A 258 19.23 -15.11 13.18
CA ARG A 258 19.66 -14.03 12.28
C ARG A 258 18.65 -13.73 11.17
N GLY A 259 17.38 -14.05 11.42
CA GLY A 259 16.27 -13.66 10.54
C GLY A 259 15.87 -12.20 10.73
N ARG A 260 15.06 -11.71 9.81
CA ARG A 260 14.63 -10.30 9.77
C ARG A 260 13.11 -10.20 9.80
N HIS A 261 12.58 -9.46 10.76
CA HIS A 261 11.19 -9.03 10.81
C HIS A 261 11.01 -7.66 10.18
N VAL A 262 10.00 -7.52 9.33
CA VAL A 262 9.58 -6.24 8.73
C VAL A 262 8.18 -5.90 9.21
N GLN A 263 8.06 -4.83 10.00
CA GLN A 263 6.77 -4.29 10.44
C GLN A 263 6.24 -3.33 9.39
N VAL A 264 5.06 -3.62 8.85
CA VAL A 264 4.38 -2.80 7.82
C VAL A 264 2.98 -2.43 8.27
N GLY A 265 2.26 -3.37 8.90
CA GLY A 265 0.95 -3.12 9.50
C GLY A 265 1.07 -2.14 10.67
N LEU A 266 0.15 -1.17 10.74
CA LEU A 266 0.12 -0.19 11.82
C LEU A 266 -0.36 -0.86 13.12
N LEU A 267 0.47 -0.82 14.16
CA LEU A 267 0.06 -1.21 15.50
C LEU A 267 -0.82 -0.10 16.09
N SER A 268 -1.93 -0.48 16.75
CA SER A 268 -2.76 0.49 17.45
C SER A 268 -1.97 1.14 18.60
N ALA A 269 -2.30 2.40 18.94
CA ALA A 269 -1.66 3.12 20.03
C ALA A 269 -1.82 2.41 21.41
N GLU A 270 -2.85 1.58 21.56
CA GLU A 270 -3.11 0.79 22.77
C GLU A 270 -2.38 -0.56 22.79
N ALA A 271 -1.70 -0.92 21.68
CA ALA A 271 -1.00 -2.18 21.59
C ALA A 271 0.27 -2.17 22.46
N SER A 272 0.26 -2.91 23.56
CA SER A 272 1.48 -3.20 24.31
C SER A 272 2.27 -4.29 23.57
N LEU A 273 3.52 -4.03 23.24
CA LEU A 273 4.38 -5.05 22.62
C LEU A 273 4.62 -6.19 23.61
N PRO A 274 4.43 -7.45 23.20
CA PRO A 274 4.73 -8.58 24.05
C PRO A 274 6.23 -8.67 24.31
N THR A 275 6.63 -8.92 25.57
CA THR A 275 8.05 -9.02 25.95
C THR A 275 8.72 -10.30 25.43
N SER A 276 7.94 -11.37 25.22
CA SER A 276 8.46 -12.69 24.82
C SER A 276 9.27 -12.69 23.52
N PRO A 277 8.84 -12.04 22.40
CA PRO A 277 9.66 -12.02 21.19
C PRO A 277 10.94 -11.19 21.33
N LEU A 278 10.96 -10.19 22.21
CA LEU A 278 12.14 -9.34 22.41
C LEU A 278 13.30 -10.08 23.06
N ASN A 279 13.04 -11.11 23.90
CA ASN A 279 14.07 -11.96 24.46
C ASN A 279 14.84 -12.75 23.39
N ARG A 280 14.16 -13.13 22.29
CA ARG A 280 14.81 -13.79 21.15
C ARG A 280 15.64 -12.85 20.30
N LEU A 281 15.33 -11.53 20.30
CA LEU A 281 16.08 -10.53 19.55
C LEU A 281 17.59 -10.64 19.84
N ILE A 282 17.96 -10.72 21.12
CA ILE A 282 19.35 -10.85 21.56
C ILE A 282 19.86 -12.28 21.31
N ALA A 283 19.13 -13.29 21.79
CA ALA A 283 19.62 -14.67 21.77
C ALA A 283 19.78 -15.24 20.35
N TRP A 284 19.06 -14.71 19.37
CA TRP A 284 19.07 -15.16 17.99
C TRP A 284 19.62 -14.13 17.01
N GLU A 285 20.11 -12.99 17.50
CA GLU A 285 20.61 -11.86 16.68
C GLU A 285 19.61 -11.48 15.59
N LEU A 286 18.35 -11.27 15.96
CA LEU A 286 17.29 -10.91 15.01
C LEU A 286 17.37 -9.43 14.63
N GLU A 287 16.92 -9.09 13.42
CA GLU A 287 16.69 -7.71 13.01
C GLU A 287 15.19 -7.41 13.03
N ILE A 288 14.79 -6.25 13.59
CA ILE A 288 13.41 -5.72 13.51
C ILE A 288 13.50 -4.37 12.82
N VAL A 289 12.82 -4.24 11.69
CA VAL A 289 12.81 -3.02 10.89
C VAL A 289 11.38 -2.59 10.52
N GLY A 290 11.13 -1.28 10.41
CA GLY A 290 9.89 -0.75 9.87
C GLY A 290 9.97 -0.55 8.35
N SER A 291 8.80 -0.56 7.68
CA SER A 291 8.71 -0.21 6.27
C SER A 291 7.49 0.69 6.03
N HIS A 292 7.68 1.79 5.31
CA HIS A 292 6.64 2.76 4.97
C HIS A 292 6.77 3.20 3.52
N GLY A 293 5.67 3.10 2.75
CA GLY A 293 5.61 3.61 1.38
C GLY A 293 6.70 3.10 0.44
N LEU A 294 6.88 3.83 -0.65
CA LEU A 294 7.95 3.63 -1.63
C LEU A 294 8.35 5.00 -2.21
N GLN A 295 9.63 5.27 -2.28
CA GLN A 295 10.15 6.47 -2.93
C GLN A 295 10.03 6.40 -4.46
N THR A 296 9.79 7.53 -5.12
CA THR A 296 9.55 7.65 -6.56
C THR A 296 10.61 6.95 -7.40
N HIS A 297 11.89 7.15 -7.08
CA HIS A 297 13.02 6.61 -7.86
C HIS A 297 13.17 5.08 -7.77
N ALA A 298 12.39 4.41 -6.92
CA ALA A 298 12.38 2.94 -6.84
C ALA A 298 11.27 2.29 -7.71
N TYR A 299 10.34 3.07 -8.26
CA TYR A 299 9.28 2.55 -9.14
C TYR A 299 9.79 1.87 -10.43
N PRO A 300 10.89 2.32 -11.06
CA PRO A 300 11.43 1.60 -12.22
C PRO A 300 11.66 0.11 -11.94
N GLY A 301 12.22 -0.27 -10.79
CA GLY A 301 12.40 -1.68 -10.44
C GLY A 301 11.08 -2.45 -10.25
N LEU A 302 10.04 -1.79 -9.76
CA LEU A 302 8.70 -2.37 -9.71
C LEU A 302 8.11 -2.55 -11.13
N PHE A 303 8.27 -1.56 -11.99
CA PHE A 303 7.83 -1.66 -13.38
C PHE A 303 8.58 -2.72 -14.18
N ASP A 304 9.87 -2.94 -13.92
CA ASP A 304 10.66 -4.00 -14.56
C ASP A 304 10.09 -5.40 -14.22
N LEU A 305 9.66 -5.62 -12.96
CA LEU A 305 8.99 -6.87 -12.59
C LEU A 305 7.65 -7.05 -13.33
N ILE A 306 6.89 -5.97 -13.49
CA ILE A 306 5.60 -6.00 -14.18
C ILE A 306 5.82 -6.22 -15.68
N GLN A 307 6.71 -5.47 -16.32
CA GLN A 307 6.98 -5.57 -17.75
C GLN A 307 7.60 -6.91 -18.15
N SER A 308 8.39 -7.51 -17.26
CA SER A 308 8.93 -8.86 -17.48
C SER A 308 7.91 -9.98 -17.29
N GLY A 309 6.66 -9.67 -16.92
CA GLY A 309 5.59 -10.63 -16.67
C GLY A 309 5.76 -11.44 -15.37
N LYS A 310 6.74 -11.10 -14.53
CA LYS A 310 6.94 -11.75 -13.23
C LYS A 310 5.95 -11.30 -12.17
N LEU A 311 5.37 -10.11 -12.35
CA LEU A 311 4.43 -9.48 -11.45
C LEU A 311 3.23 -8.96 -12.26
N ASP A 312 2.03 -9.38 -11.92
CA ASP A 312 0.81 -8.90 -12.52
C ASP A 312 -0.12 -8.30 -11.46
N PRO A 313 -0.13 -6.96 -11.29
CA PRO A 313 -0.93 -6.29 -10.27
C PRO A 313 -2.44 -6.46 -10.49
N THR A 314 -2.88 -6.81 -11.70
CA THR A 314 -4.31 -7.00 -12.00
C THR A 314 -4.90 -8.20 -11.27
N GLN A 315 -4.08 -9.20 -10.92
CA GLN A 315 -4.51 -10.35 -10.12
C GLN A 315 -4.94 -9.99 -8.69
N LEU A 316 -4.58 -8.81 -8.22
CA LEU A 316 -5.02 -8.28 -6.92
C LEU A 316 -6.36 -7.55 -7.01
N ILE A 317 -6.82 -7.19 -8.22
CA ILE A 317 -8.06 -6.43 -8.40
C ILE A 317 -9.24 -7.39 -8.28
N ASP A 318 -10.02 -7.24 -7.21
CA ASP A 318 -11.23 -8.02 -6.98
C ASP A 318 -12.42 -7.44 -7.74
N ARG A 319 -12.57 -6.10 -7.72
CA ARG A 319 -13.69 -5.41 -8.34
C ARG A 319 -13.27 -4.09 -8.97
N THR A 320 -13.87 -3.80 -10.13
CA THR A 320 -13.84 -2.46 -10.74
C THR A 320 -15.26 -1.89 -10.72
N MET A 321 -15.43 -0.70 -10.16
CA MET A 321 -16.73 -0.08 -9.94
C MET A 321 -16.69 1.41 -10.38
N PRO A 322 -17.83 2.05 -10.67
CA PRO A 322 -17.87 3.49 -10.90
C PRO A 322 -17.60 4.26 -9.60
N LEU A 323 -17.03 5.47 -9.69
CA LEU A 323 -16.74 6.33 -8.53
C LEU A 323 -18.01 6.60 -7.67
N GLY A 324 -19.19 6.65 -8.28
CA GLY A 324 -20.45 6.82 -7.56
C GLY A 324 -20.75 5.74 -6.50
N SER A 325 -20.08 4.59 -6.57
CA SER A 325 -20.18 3.52 -5.56
C SER A 325 -19.30 3.77 -4.33
N ALA A 326 -18.31 4.67 -4.42
CA ALA A 326 -17.31 4.87 -3.36
C ALA A 326 -17.91 5.24 -1.99
N PRO A 327 -18.96 6.06 -1.87
CA PRO A 327 -19.57 6.33 -0.56
C PRO A 327 -20.02 5.07 0.18
N HIS A 328 -20.70 4.17 -0.52
CA HIS A 328 -21.16 2.90 0.06
C HIS A 328 -20.00 1.95 0.36
N GLU A 329 -19.07 1.80 -0.58
CA GLU A 329 -17.93 0.89 -0.44
C GLU A 329 -16.99 1.30 0.71
N LEU A 330 -16.73 2.61 0.87
CA LEU A 330 -15.92 3.12 1.97
C LEU A 330 -16.60 2.89 3.32
N ALA A 331 -17.90 3.24 3.43
CA ALA A 331 -18.65 3.08 4.68
C ALA A 331 -18.79 1.60 5.10
N SER A 332 -18.89 0.69 4.14
CA SER A 332 -19.10 -0.75 4.38
C SER A 332 -17.81 -1.57 4.45
N LEU A 333 -16.64 -0.93 4.41
CA LEU A 333 -15.34 -1.65 4.28
C LEU A 333 -15.06 -2.61 5.45
N ASP A 334 -15.60 -2.35 6.65
CA ASP A 334 -15.50 -3.29 7.79
C ASP A 334 -16.22 -4.60 7.54
N ASN A 335 -17.30 -4.56 6.76
CA ASN A 335 -18.12 -5.72 6.46
C ASN A 335 -17.71 -6.42 5.16
N TYR A 336 -16.70 -5.87 4.46
CA TYR A 336 -16.22 -6.42 3.21
C TYR A 336 -15.60 -7.79 3.40
N ARG A 337 -16.13 -8.80 2.72
CA ARG A 337 -15.69 -10.20 2.80
C ARG A 337 -14.87 -10.65 1.60
N GLY A 338 -14.70 -9.82 0.56
CA GLY A 338 -13.86 -10.12 -0.60
C GLY A 338 -12.37 -10.14 -0.27
N CYS A 339 -11.59 -10.44 -1.28
CA CYS A 339 -10.12 -10.49 -1.23
C CYS A 339 -9.55 -9.60 -2.32
N GLY A 340 -8.52 -8.84 -2.00
CA GLY A 340 -7.85 -8.00 -2.99
C GLY A 340 -8.26 -6.54 -2.92
N VAL A 341 -8.30 -5.89 -4.08
CA VAL A 341 -8.42 -4.44 -4.24
C VAL A 341 -9.70 -4.09 -4.98
N THR A 342 -10.47 -3.14 -4.48
CA THR A 342 -11.51 -2.46 -5.25
C THR A 342 -10.91 -1.23 -5.93
N VAL A 343 -11.13 -1.08 -7.23
CA VAL A 343 -10.71 0.09 -8.01
C VAL A 343 -11.95 0.81 -8.54
N PHE A 344 -12.04 2.11 -8.33
CA PHE A 344 -13.06 2.94 -8.96
C PHE A 344 -12.53 3.46 -10.29
N SER A 345 -13.29 3.21 -11.38
CA SER A 345 -13.01 3.74 -12.71
C SER A 345 -13.84 5.00 -12.93
N LEU A 346 -13.18 6.04 -13.45
CA LEU A 346 -13.80 7.30 -13.85
C LEU A 346 -13.90 7.42 -15.38
N VAL A 347 -13.28 6.51 -16.10
CA VAL A 347 -13.42 6.41 -17.57
C VAL A 347 -14.48 5.35 -17.91
N SER A 348 -15.29 5.63 -18.91
CA SER A 348 -16.24 4.63 -19.42
C SER A 348 -15.49 3.39 -19.90
N PRO A 349 -15.99 2.17 -19.63
CA PRO A 349 -15.41 0.99 -20.26
C PRO A 349 -15.49 1.13 -21.79
N THR A 350 -14.33 1.11 -22.44
CA THR A 350 -14.21 1.07 -23.91
C THR A 350 -14.60 -0.30 -24.45
#